data_e47c9592bccb9317fb36487adb2d071f
#
_entry.id   e47c9592bccb9317fb36487adb2d071f
#
_cell.length_a   1.000
_cell.length_b   1.000
_cell.length_c   1.000
_cell.angle_alpha   90.00
_cell.angle_beta   90.00
_cell.angle_gamma   90.00
#
_symmetry.space_group_name_H-M   'P 1'
#
loop_
_entity.id
_entity.type
_entity.pdbx_description
1 polymer ?
#
loop_
_entity_poly.entity_id
_entity_poly.type
_entity_poly.pdbx_seq_one_letter_code
_entity_poly.pdbx_strand_id
1 'polypeptide(L)'
;MENLTLGNYCCVDLDYALDPAQSVKKRTEAITQAQLADTNADKFHAKNCRFVSRLNLYPVCGAGRSLYEHCRFEQTDDALNGNAVYLDCEFDFYSGMPIYQASGTGAVFLNCTFHCKYPQDGETHAQYFTKVGGQIALIDSSFAGLPDTKVAVLWTKYPSVALKCYQANVTYPEGRFTPPEVADSHTVDIDEKMLAEAYYIRKDGETIYNVYNLLGGKDDWDPLGNGEMIRFAGKTDIPTQLLLESE
;
A
#
# COMPACT_ATOMS: atom_id res chain seq x y z
N MET A 1 -12.17 -9.61 8.04
CA MET A 1 -12.66 -10.47 6.94
C MET A 1 -11.53 -11.37 6.48
N GLU A 2 -11.85 -12.55 5.95
CA GLU A 2 -10.84 -13.52 5.56
C GLU A 2 -11.31 -14.39 4.39
N ASN A 3 -10.36 -14.73 3.48
CA ASN A 3 -10.56 -15.64 2.36
C ASN A 3 -11.71 -15.24 1.42
N LEU A 4 -11.78 -13.96 1.07
CA LEU A 4 -12.86 -13.40 0.24
C LEU A 4 -12.30 -12.71 -1.01
N THR A 5 -13.14 -12.69 -2.05
CA THR A 5 -12.96 -11.76 -3.17
C THR A 5 -14.09 -10.74 -3.15
N LEU A 6 -13.74 -9.47 -3.07
CA LEU A 6 -14.66 -8.36 -3.26
C LEU A 6 -14.36 -7.73 -4.60
N GLY A 7 -15.37 -7.59 -5.44
CA GLY A 7 -15.19 -7.04 -6.78
C GLY A 7 -16.31 -6.07 -7.16
N ASN A 8 -15.91 -4.90 -7.65
CA ASN A 8 -16.78 -4.05 -8.43
C ASN A 8 -16.29 -4.06 -9.87
N TYR A 9 -16.99 -4.78 -10.73
CA TYR A 9 -16.59 -5.03 -12.11
C TYR A 9 -17.09 -3.96 -13.09
N CYS A 10 -17.63 -2.85 -12.62
CA CYS A 10 -18.14 -1.79 -13.49
C CYS A 10 -17.05 -1.26 -14.44
N CYS A 11 -15.82 -1.20 -13.99
CA CYS A 11 -14.67 -0.66 -14.73
C CYS A 11 -13.59 -1.74 -15.02
N VAL A 12 -13.95 -3.01 -14.94
CA VAL A 12 -13.06 -4.15 -15.19
C VAL A 12 -13.67 -5.03 -16.25
N ASP A 13 -12.87 -5.49 -17.21
CA ASP A 13 -13.28 -6.57 -18.09
C ASP A 13 -13.35 -7.86 -17.24
N LEU A 14 -14.52 -8.47 -17.20
CA LEU A 14 -14.71 -9.76 -16.57
C LEU A 14 -14.54 -10.84 -17.63
N ASP A 15 -13.44 -11.57 -17.58
CA ASP A 15 -13.26 -12.78 -18.36
C ASP A 15 -13.70 -13.98 -17.54
N TYR A 16 -14.84 -14.55 -17.92
CA TYR A 16 -15.41 -15.70 -17.24
C TYR A 16 -15.04 -16.99 -17.99
N ALA A 17 -13.91 -17.55 -17.62
CA ALA A 17 -13.30 -18.67 -18.34
C ALA A 17 -14.19 -19.92 -18.44
N LEU A 18 -15.11 -20.15 -17.48
CA LEU A 18 -16.02 -21.29 -17.50
C LEU A 18 -17.24 -21.09 -18.39
N ASP A 19 -17.63 -19.85 -18.65
CA ASP A 19 -18.74 -19.50 -19.54
C ASP A 19 -18.46 -18.14 -20.20
N PRO A 20 -17.73 -18.11 -21.32
CA PRO A 20 -17.37 -16.87 -22.01
C PRO A 20 -18.55 -15.98 -22.41
N ALA A 21 -19.76 -16.53 -22.52
CA ALA A 21 -20.95 -15.76 -22.83
C ALA A 21 -21.37 -14.81 -21.68
N GLN A 22 -20.89 -15.09 -20.47
CA GLN A 22 -21.08 -14.23 -19.29
C GLN A 22 -19.96 -13.20 -19.09
N SER A 23 -18.96 -13.18 -19.95
CA SER A 23 -17.91 -12.17 -19.90
C SER A 23 -18.48 -10.78 -20.16
N VAL A 24 -18.08 -9.82 -19.36
CA VAL A 24 -18.59 -8.43 -19.42
C VAL A 24 -17.43 -7.48 -19.72
N LYS A 25 -17.59 -6.69 -20.76
CA LYS A 25 -16.63 -5.61 -21.08
C LYS A 25 -16.84 -4.41 -20.15
N LYS A 26 -15.74 -3.83 -19.68
CA LYS A 26 -15.78 -2.60 -18.90
C LYS A 26 -16.45 -1.47 -19.67
N ARG A 27 -17.08 -0.56 -18.95
CA ARG A 27 -17.55 0.69 -19.52
C ARG A 27 -16.37 1.60 -19.86
N THR A 28 -16.19 1.91 -21.13
CA THR A 28 -15.06 2.73 -21.60
C THR A 28 -15.37 4.22 -21.64
N GLU A 29 -16.65 4.61 -21.64
CA GLU A 29 -17.10 5.96 -21.92
C GLU A 29 -17.48 6.77 -20.67
N ALA A 30 -17.52 6.15 -19.50
CA ALA A 30 -17.89 6.83 -18.27
C ALA A 30 -16.77 6.72 -17.24
N ILE A 31 -16.38 7.83 -16.66
CA ILE A 31 -15.65 7.85 -15.40
C ILE A 31 -16.67 7.43 -14.33
N THR A 32 -16.68 6.14 -14.05
CA THR A 32 -17.57 5.57 -13.05
C THR A 32 -16.76 5.25 -11.81
N GLN A 33 -17.11 5.85 -10.69
CA GLN A 33 -16.54 5.50 -9.42
C GLN A 33 -17.10 4.15 -8.98
N ALA A 34 -16.21 3.21 -8.68
CA ALA A 34 -16.54 1.81 -8.45
C ALA A 34 -16.07 1.37 -7.07
N GLN A 35 -16.61 2.00 -6.03
CA GLN A 35 -16.31 1.69 -4.64
C GLN A 35 -16.70 0.26 -4.28
N LEU A 36 -15.85 -0.42 -3.52
CA LEU A 36 -16.12 -1.78 -3.03
C LEU A 36 -16.88 -1.78 -1.71
N ALA A 37 -16.43 -0.98 -0.77
CA ALA A 37 -17.04 -0.89 0.53
C ALA A 37 -16.81 0.51 1.13
N ASP A 38 -17.70 0.90 2.03
CA ASP A 38 -17.59 2.08 2.85
C ASP A 38 -17.80 1.67 4.32
N THR A 39 -16.94 2.16 5.22
CA THR A 39 -17.02 1.86 6.63
C THR A 39 -16.43 2.99 7.46
N ASN A 40 -17.02 3.26 8.60
CA ASN A 40 -16.46 4.11 9.64
C ASN A 40 -15.91 3.30 10.84
N ALA A 41 -15.70 2.01 10.63
CA ALA A 41 -15.12 1.15 11.65
C ALA A 41 -13.66 1.53 11.92
N ASP A 42 -13.26 1.42 13.15
CA ASP A 42 -11.87 1.30 13.55
C ASP A 42 -11.45 -0.17 13.61
N LYS A 43 -10.14 -0.46 13.51
CA LYS A 43 -9.61 -1.83 13.63
C LYS A 43 -10.10 -2.78 12.53
N PHE A 44 -10.00 -2.34 11.29
CA PHE A 44 -10.31 -3.20 10.16
C PHE A 44 -9.15 -4.16 9.87
N HIS A 45 -9.43 -5.46 9.79
CA HIS A 45 -8.45 -6.48 9.41
C HIS A 45 -8.99 -7.34 8.26
N ALA A 46 -8.25 -7.37 7.14
CA ALA A 46 -8.49 -8.28 6.03
C ALA A 46 -7.29 -9.21 5.84
N LYS A 47 -7.57 -10.50 5.67
CA LYS A 47 -6.55 -11.53 5.47
C LYS A 47 -6.90 -12.42 4.29
N ASN A 48 -5.91 -12.74 3.44
CA ASN A 48 -6.09 -13.58 2.25
C ASN A 48 -7.26 -13.12 1.36
N CYS A 49 -7.42 -11.81 1.20
CA CYS A 49 -8.51 -11.24 0.42
C CYS A 49 -8.02 -10.69 -0.91
N ARG A 50 -8.91 -10.72 -1.91
CA ARG A 50 -8.69 -10.05 -3.19
C ARG A 50 -9.70 -8.92 -3.35
N PHE A 51 -9.20 -7.73 -3.71
CA PHE A 51 -9.98 -6.53 -3.93
C PHE A 51 -9.84 -6.10 -5.39
N VAL A 52 -10.96 -6.08 -6.12
CA VAL A 52 -10.99 -5.78 -7.55
C VAL A 52 -11.83 -4.53 -7.80
N SER A 53 -11.16 -3.41 -8.04
CA SER A 53 -11.81 -2.17 -8.46
C SER A 53 -10.82 -1.32 -9.23
N ARG A 54 -11.08 -1.05 -10.49
CA ARG A 54 -10.13 -0.37 -11.37
C ARG A 54 -10.41 1.10 -11.59
N LEU A 55 -11.34 1.71 -10.91
CA LEU A 55 -11.55 3.14 -10.99
C LEU A 55 -12.00 3.74 -9.67
N ASN A 56 -11.26 4.78 -9.29
CA ASN A 56 -11.53 5.68 -8.17
C ASN A 56 -12.32 5.03 -7.06
N LEU A 57 -11.69 4.31 -6.14
CA LEU A 57 -12.15 4.30 -4.80
C LEU A 57 -11.54 3.19 -3.96
N TYR A 58 -11.42 3.52 -2.73
CA TYR A 58 -10.94 2.69 -1.67
C TYR A 58 -11.61 1.31 -1.69
N PRO A 59 -10.84 0.22 -1.58
CA PRO A 59 -11.45 -1.10 -1.38
C PRO A 59 -12.32 -1.09 -0.12
N VAL A 60 -11.85 -0.42 0.92
CA VAL A 60 -12.62 -0.13 2.13
C VAL A 60 -12.28 1.30 2.54
N CYS A 61 -13.17 2.25 2.32
CA CYS A 61 -12.94 3.62 2.69
C CYS A 61 -13.47 3.92 4.11
N GLY A 62 -12.89 4.95 4.74
CA GLY A 62 -13.32 5.45 6.03
C GLY A 62 -12.82 4.67 7.25
N ALA A 63 -12.14 3.53 7.09
CA ALA A 63 -11.57 2.81 8.21
C ALA A 63 -10.51 3.64 8.94
N GLY A 64 -10.56 3.65 10.27
CA GLY A 64 -9.59 4.37 11.11
C GLY A 64 -8.22 3.69 11.06
N ARG A 65 -8.08 2.53 11.70
CA ARG A 65 -6.87 1.70 11.64
C ARG A 65 -7.15 0.45 10.84
N SER A 66 -6.27 0.12 9.88
CA SER A 66 -6.49 -1.00 8.97
C SER A 66 -5.24 -1.82 8.79
N LEU A 67 -5.39 -3.15 8.85
CA LEU A 67 -4.40 -4.13 8.45
C LEU A 67 -4.93 -4.95 7.28
N TYR A 68 -4.13 -5.00 6.21
CA TYR A 68 -4.32 -5.93 5.11
C TYR A 68 -3.15 -6.91 5.11
N GLU A 69 -3.41 -8.19 5.27
CA GLU A 69 -2.44 -9.27 5.37
C GLU A 69 -2.63 -10.27 4.24
N HIS A 70 -1.58 -10.56 3.46
CA HIS A 70 -1.63 -11.47 2.30
C HIS A 70 -2.77 -11.15 1.32
N CYS A 71 -3.04 -9.87 1.10
CA CYS A 71 -4.12 -9.45 0.22
C CYS A 71 -3.59 -9.07 -1.17
N ARG A 72 -4.48 -9.18 -2.16
CA ARG A 72 -4.20 -8.73 -3.52
C ARG A 72 -5.18 -7.64 -3.93
N PHE A 73 -4.63 -6.59 -4.54
CA PHE A 73 -5.37 -5.43 -4.98
C PHE A 73 -5.22 -5.23 -6.48
N GLU A 74 -6.34 -5.07 -7.19
CA GLU A 74 -6.35 -4.59 -8.57
C GLU A 74 -6.86 -3.16 -8.56
N GLN A 75 -5.96 -2.21 -8.72
CA GLN A 75 -6.22 -0.80 -8.42
C GLN A 75 -5.87 0.13 -9.57
N THR A 76 -6.55 1.27 -9.58
CA THR A 76 -6.24 2.39 -10.45
C THR A 76 -6.05 3.66 -9.64
N ASP A 77 -6.83 4.69 -9.89
CA ASP A 77 -6.72 6.02 -9.32
C ASP A 77 -7.47 6.09 -7.99
N ASP A 78 -6.87 6.69 -6.97
CA ASP A 78 -7.45 6.94 -5.65
C ASP A 78 -8.05 5.70 -4.93
N ALA A 79 -7.55 4.50 -5.22
CA ALA A 79 -8.21 3.25 -4.88
C ALA A 79 -7.70 2.55 -3.61
N LEU A 80 -6.60 3.00 -3.03
CA LEU A 80 -6.07 2.43 -1.78
C LEU A 80 -6.32 3.36 -0.60
N ASN A 81 -6.54 2.74 0.58
CA ASN A 81 -6.62 3.47 1.83
C ASN A 81 -5.24 4.02 2.21
N GLY A 82 -5.16 5.33 2.36
CA GLY A 82 -3.94 6.04 2.76
C GLY A 82 -3.65 6.01 4.26
N ASN A 83 -4.47 5.31 5.05
CA ASN A 83 -4.27 5.09 6.48
C ASN A 83 -4.37 3.60 6.79
N ALA A 84 -3.37 2.83 6.37
CA ALA A 84 -3.38 1.39 6.50
C ALA A 84 -1.97 0.80 6.55
N VAL A 85 -1.85 -0.36 7.17
CA VAL A 85 -0.69 -1.23 7.06
C VAL A 85 -1.02 -2.35 6.08
N TYR A 86 -0.17 -2.52 5.07
CA TYR A 86 -0.22 -3.58 4.09
C TYR A 86 0.96 -4.52 4.35
N LEU A 87 0.68 -5.76 4.71
CA LEU A 87 1.68 -6.79 5.02
C LEU A 87 1.57 -7.95 4.05
N ASP A 88 2.67 -8.30 3.38
CA ASP A 88 2.73 -9.40 2.41
C ASP A 88 1.67 -9.28 1.30
N CYS A 89 1.43 -8.06 0.81
CA CYS A 89 0.39 -7.79 -0.15
C CYS A 89 0.93 -7.63 -1.58
N GLU A 90 0.08 -7.95 -2.56
CA GLU A 90 0.34 -7.73 -3.98
C GLU A 90 -0.58 -6.66 -4.55
N PHE A 91 -0.02 -5.77 -5.38
CA PHE A 91 -0.74 -4.68 -6.01
C PHE A 91 -0.58 -4.72 -7.52
N ASP A 92 -1.69 -4.85 -8.23
CA ASP A 92 -1.76 -4.67 -9.68
C ASP A 92 -2.18 -3.22 -9.97
N PHE A 93 -1.21 -2.34 -10.26
CA PHE A 93 -1.47 -0.94 -10.57
C PHE A 93 -1.80 -0.77 -12.07
N TYR A 94 -3.03 -0.34 -12.34
CA TYR A 94 -3.51 -0.01 -13.67
C TYR A 94 -3.55 1.50 -13.93
N SER A 95 -3.10 2.30 -13.00
CA SER A 95 -2.84 3.73 -13.12
C SER A 95 -1.80 4.20 -12.10
N GLY A 96 -1.31 5.43 -12.27
CA GLY A 96 -0.15 5.94 -11.56
C GLY A 96 -0.42 6.64 -10.22
N MET A 97 -1.64 6.56 -9.63
CA MET A 97 -1.95 7.29 -8.37
C MET A 97 -2.92 6.49 -7.51
N PRO A 98 -2.47 5.39 -6.87
CA PRO A 98 -3.38 4.49 -6.16
C PRO A 98 -3.98 5.07 -4.87
N ILE A 99 -3.37 6.09 -4.28
CA ILE A 99 -3.82 6.71 -3.03
C ILE A 99 -4.14 8.20 -3.27
N TYR A 100 -5.29 8.67 -2.79
CA TYR A 100 -5.60 10.09 -2.85
C TYR A 100 -4.68 10.88 -1.90
N GLN A 101 -4.73 10.56 -0.63
CA GLN A 101 -3.94 11.16 0.44
C GLN A 101 -3.64 10.13 1.52
N ALA A 102 -2.41 10.10 1.99
CA ALA A 102 -2.07 9.33 3.19
C ALA A 102 -2.27 10.21 4.44
N SER A 103 -2.82 9.62 5.50
CA SER A 103 -3.14 10.33 6.75
C SER A 103 -2.94 9.41 7.97
N GLY A 104 -3.07 9.92 9.16
CA GLY A 104 -2.92 9.14 10.38
C GLY A 104 -1.54 8.47 10.45
N THR A 105 -1.49 7.14 10.60
CA THR A 105 -0.27 6.34 10.55
C THR A 105 0.37 6.28 9.15
N GLY A 106 -0.31 6.80 8.14
CA GLY A 106 0.10 6.75 6.75
C GLY A 106 -0.17 5.40 6.08
N ALA A 107 0.25 5.30 4.83
CA ALA A 107 0.26 4.05 4.09
C ALA A 107 1.61 3.35 4.30
N VAL A 108 1.61 2.23 5.01
CA VAL A 108 2.81 1.46 5.35
C VAL A 108 2.76 0.14 4.60
N PHE A 109 3.76 -0.10 3.76
CA PHE A 109 3.89 -1.31 2.95
C PHE A 109 5.08 -2.13 3.47
N LEU A 110 4.80 -3.32 3.96
CA LEU A 110 5.76 -4.27 4.53
C LEU A 110 5.78 -5.52 3.66
N ASN A 111 6.92 -5.82 3.05
CA ASN A 111 7.11 -6.98 2.17
C ASN A 111 6.06 -7.07 1.03
N CYS A 112 5.81 -5.95 0.36
CA CYS A 112 4.80 -5.86 -0.68
C CYS A 112 5.40 -5.92 -2.09
N THR A 113 4.59 -6.35 -3.06
CA THR A 113 4.98 -6.36 -4.46
C THR A 113 4.04 -5.47 -5.29
N PHE A 114 4.63 -4.57 -6.08
CA PHE A 114 3.89 -3.64 -6.92
C PHE A 114 4.10 -3.99 -8.39
N HIS A 115 3.04 -4.41 -9.08
CA HIS A 115 3.02 -4.70 -10.49
C HIS A 115 2.45 -3.51 -11.27
N CYS A 116 3.30 -2.75 -11.97
CA CYS A 116 2.87 -1.66 -12.84
C CYS A 116 2.36 -2.25 -14.16
N LYS A 117 1.05 -2.22 -14.36
CA LYS A 117 0.33 -2.91 -15.45
C LYS A 117 -0.33 -1.99 -16.46
N TYR A 118 0.10 -0.75 -16.59
CA TYR A 118 -0.46 0.08 -17.65
C TYR A 118 0.23 -0.16 -18.99
N PRO A 119 -0.53 0.06 -20.09
CA PRO A 119 0.01 -0.10 -21.44
C PRO A 119 1.17 0.87 -21.67
N GLN A 120 2.11 0.44 -22.49
CA GLN A 120 3.34 1.17 -22.77
C GLN A 120 3.37 1.52 -24.26
N ASP A 121 3.74 2.74 -24.54
CA ASP A 121 4.02 3.25 -25.88
C ASP A 121 5.52 3.58 -26.10
N GLY A 122 6.37 3.08 -25.20
CA GLY A 122 7.83 3.31 -25.22
C GLY A 122 8.28 4.50 -24.38
N GLU A 123 7.36 5.27 -23.83
CA GLU A 123 7.67 6.35 -22.92
C GLU A 123 7.86 5.86 -21.48
N THR A 124 8.48 6.70 -20.64
CA THR A 124 8.59 6.43 -19.21
C THR A 124 7.31 6.86 -18.51
N HIS A 125 6.66 5.91 -17.83
CA HIS A 125 5.48 6.20 -17.03
C HIS A 125 5.84 6.61 -15.61
N ALA A 126 5.05 7.52 -15.04
CA ALA A 126 5.18 7.93 -13.65
C ALA A 126 4.24 7.10 -12.77
N GLN A 127 4.82 6.35 -11.83
CA GLN A 127 4.08 5.72 -10.74
C GLN A 127 4.19 6.59 -9.50
N TYR A 128 3.14 7.33 -9.19
CA TYR A 128 3.02 8.04 -7.93
C TYR A 128 2.35 7.14 -6.89
N PHE A 129 2.69 7.30 -5.61
CA PHE A 129 1.96 6.63 -4.54
C PHE A 129 0.71 7.42 -4.13
N THR A 130 0.86 8.74 -3.97
CA THR A 130 -0.28 9.58 -3.60
C THR A 130 -0.56 10.65 -4.65
N LYS A 131 -1.77 11.18 -4.61
CA LYS A 131 -2.18 12.31 -5.45
C LYS A 131 -1.77 13.64 -4.83
N VAL A 132 -2.03 13.84 -3.54
CA VAL A 132 -1.83 15.14 -2.89
C VAL A 132 -0.79 15.15 -1.75
N GLY A 133 -0.30 14.01 -1.31
CA GLY A 133 0.75 13.91 -0.30
C GLY A 133 0.38 13.08 0.91
N GLY A 134 1.12 13.26 2.01
CA GLY A 134 0.96 12.52 3.26
C GLY A 134 2.18 11.67 3.61
N GLN A 135 1.98 10.60 4.36
CA GLN A 135 3.06 9.74 4.81
C GLN A 135 3.02 8.37 4.17
N ILE A 136 4.19 7.89 3.76
CA ILE A 136 4.35 6.59 3.11
C ILE A 136 5.58 5.90 3.69
N ALA A 137 5.51 4.60 3.88
CA ALA A 137 6.68 3.78 4.18
C ALA A 137 6.69 2.55 3.27
N LEU A 138 7.81 2.32 2.60
CA LEU A 138 8.08 1.14 1.78
C LEU A 138 9.22 0.36 2.42
N ILE A 139 8.94 -0.82 2.94
CA ILE A 139 9.91 -1.66 3.63
C ILE A 139 9.93 -3.04 2.98
N ASP A 140 11.11 -3.55 2.63
CA ASP A 140 11.32 -4.88 2.02
C ASP A 140 10.44 -5.15 0.79
N SER A 141 10.09 -4.12 0.07
CA SER A 141 9.10 -4.20 -1.01
C SER A 141 9.78 -4.21 -2.39
N SER A 142 9.03 -4.65 -3.41
CA SER A 142 9.58 -4.80 -4.75
C SER A 142 8.65 -4.27 -5.83
N PHE A 143 9.23 -3.83 -6.94
CA PHE A 143 8.50 -3.41 -8.13
C PHE A 143 8.67 -4.41 -9.26
N ALA A 144 7.63 -4.59 -10.05
CA ALA A 144 7.63 -5.34 -11.30
C ALA A 144 6.77 -4.61 -12.34
N GLY A 145 7.02 -4.88 -13.61
CA GLY A 145 6.28 -4.26 -14.71
C GLY A 145 6.13 -5.20 -15.91
N LEU A 146 5.32 -4.77 -16.86
CA LEU A 146 5.19 -5.45 -18.13
C LEU A 146 6.55 -5.48 -18.86
N PRO A 147 6.79 -6.41 -19.78
CA PRO A 147 7.97 -6.39 -20.64
C PRO A 147 8.13 -5.00 -21.27
N ASP A 148 9.36 -4.52 -21.36
CA ASP A 148 9.72 -3.22 -21.98
C ASP A 148 9.14 -1.97 -21.30
N THR A 149 8.54 -2.13 -20.10
CA THR A 149 8.02 -1.02 -19.30
C THR A 149 9.15 -0.20 -18.69
N LYS A 150 9.08 1.13 -18.84
CA LYS A 150 9.89 2.08 -18.09
C LYS A 150 9.02 2.85 -17.11
N VAL A 151 9.41 2.86 -15.86
CA VAL A 151 8.63 3.46 -14.78
C VAL A 151 9.51 4.33 -13.90
N ALA A 152 9.13 5.59 -13.74
CA ALA A 152 9.68 6.46 -12.71
C ALA A 152 8.77 6.37 -11.48
N VAL A 153 9.31 5.90 -10.36
CA VAL A 153 8.57 5.84 -9.09
C VAL A 153 8.72 7.17 -8.37
N LEU A 154 7.61 7.73 -7.94
CA LEU A 154 7.52 9.05 -7.34
C LEU A 154 6.54 9.02 -6.15
N TRP A 155 6.70 9.95 -5.20
CA TRP A 155 5.85 9.93 -4.01
C TRP A 155 4.48 10.55 -4.23
N THR A 156 4.42 11.76 -4.79
CA THR A 156 3.15 12.49 -4.98
C THR A 156 3.12 13.25 -6.29
N LYS A 157 1.94 13.38 -6.87
CA LYS A 157 1.75 14.14 -8.12
C LYS A 157 1.49 15.61 -7.90
N TYR A 158 0.70 15.95 -6.89
CA TYR A 158 0.29 17.32 -6.59
C TYR A 158 0.52 17.62 -5.11
N PRO A 159 1.75 18.00 -4.71
CA PRO A 159 2.07 18.19 -3.30
C PRO A 159 1.31 19.37 -2.71
N SER A 160 0.20 19.10 -2.06
CA SER A 160 -0.61 20.09 -1.32
C SER A 160 -0.70 19.77 0.18
N VAL A 161 -0.21 18.60 0.59
CA VAL A 161 -0.14 18.15 1.96
C VAL A 161 1.31 17.80 2.26
N ALA A 162 1.76 18.06 3.49
CA ALA A 162 3.11 17.70 3.92
C ALA A 162 3.41 16.23 3.62
N LEU A 163 4.58 16.00 3.02
CA LEU A 163 4.99 14.69 2.55
C LEU A 163 6.15 14.18 3.39
N LYS A 164 6.07 12.92 3.85
CA LYS A 164 7.18 12.19 4.48
C LYS A 164 7.20 10.78 3.91
N CYS A 165 8.32 10.37 3.36
CA CYS A 165 8.45 9.12 2.62
C CYS A 165 9.66 8.35 3.10
N TYR A 166 9.42 7.22 3.72
CA TYR A 166 10.43 6.34 4.28
C TYR A 166 10.59 5.12 3.38
N GLN A 167 11.82 4.72 3.11
CA GLN A 167 12.09 3.50 2.37
C GLN A 167 13.30 2.74 2.92
N ALA A 168 13.22 1.41 2.84
CA ALA A 168 14.34 0.51 3.10
C ALA A 168 14.17 -0.79 2.34
N ASN A 169 15.27 -1.32 1.82
CA ASN A 169 15.35 -2.61 1.13
C ASN A 169 14.33 -2.73 -0.02
N VAL A 170 14.07 -1.65 -0.74
CA VAL A 170 13.14 -1.67 -1.88
C VAL A 170 13.89 -2.09 -3.14
N THR A 171 13.34 -3.08 -3.85
CA THR A 171 13.92 -3.59 -5.09
C THR A 171 13.28 -2.92 -6.30
N TYR A 172 14.08 -2.18 -7.06
CA TYR A 172 13.72 -1.57 -8.33
C TYR A 172 14.45 -2.32 -9.48
N PRO A 173 13.77 -2.97 -10.42
CA PRO A 173 14.40 -3.64 -11.54
C PRO A 173 15.24 -2.68 -12.38
N GLU A 174 16.56 -2.95 -12.44
CA GLU A 174 17.54 -2.10 -13.10
C GLU A 174 17.20 -1.89 -14.59
N GLY A 175 17.46 -0.67 -15.09
CA GLY A 175 17.22 -0.28 -16.48
C GLY A 175 15.75 -0.08 -16.86
N ARG A 176 14.83 -0.41 -15.96
CA ARG A 176 13.39 -0.25 -16.21
C ARG A 176 12.68 0.62 -15.17
N PHE A 177 13.13 0.57 -13.94
CA PHE A 177 12.54 1.37 -12.86
C PHE A 177 13.54 2.38 -12.34
N THR A 178 13.10 3.63 -12.23
CA THR A 178 13.85 4.69 -11.56
C THR A 178 13.24 4.89 -10.18
N PRO A 179 14.01 4.69 -9.10
CA PRO A 179 13.54 4.93 -7.74
C PRO A 179 13.27 6.42 -7.48
N PRO A 180 12.51 6.76 -6.44
CA PRO A 180 12.39 8.14 -5.97
C PRO A 180 13.77 8.70 -5.63
N GLU A 181 14.02 9.95 -5.99
CA GLU A 181 15.31 10.58 -5.73
C GLU A 181 15.53 10.80 -4.23
N VAL A 182 16.65 10.29 -3.72
CA VAL A 182 17.08 10.51 -2.32
C VAL A 182 17.38 11.99 -2.07
N ALA A 183 17.70 12.73 -3.13
CA ALA A 183 17.88 14.18 -3.06
C ALA A 183 16.57 14.97 -2.85
N ASP A 184 15.42 14.32 -3.03
CA ASP A 184 14.15 14.90 -2.63
C ASP A 184 14.10 15.02 -1.10
N SER A 185 13.91 16.24 -0.60
CA SER A 185 13.86 16.55 0.84
C SER A 185 12.81 15.77 1.64
N HIS A 186 11.92 15.06 0.95
CA HIS A 186 10.85 14.25 1.55
C HIS A 186 11.24 12.78 1.69
N THR A 187 12.27 12.33 0.97
CA THR A 187 12.70 10.93 0.98
C THR A 187 13.68 10.66 2.12
N VAL A 188 13.41 9.63 2.90
CA VAL A 188 14.26 9.18 3.99
C VAL A 188 14.58 7.70 3.79
N ASP A 189 15.85 7.40 3.51
CA ASP A 189 16.34 6.02 3.54
C ASP A 189 16.52 5.58 4.99
N ILE A 190 15.85 4.51 5.36
CA ILE A 190 15.87 3.97 6.72
C ILE A 190 17.05 3.01 6.85
N ASP A 191 17.90 3.25 7.83
CA ASP A 191 19.00 2.35 8.15
C ASP A 191 18.58 1.12 8.98
N GLU A 192 19.45 0.14 9.10
CA GLU A 192 19.20 -1.10 9.84
C GLU A 192 18.81 -0.87 11.31
N LYS A 193 19.32 0.18 11.92
CA LYS A 193 18.99 0.51 13.31
C LYS A 193 17.54 0.98 13.41
N MET A 194 17.14 1.92 12.55
CA MET A 194 15.77 2.43 12.51
C MET A 194 14.78 1.33 12.12
N LEU A 195 15.15 0.44 11.18
CA LEU A 195 14.33 -0.74 10.85
C LEU A 195 14.10 -1.62 12.07
N ALA A 196 15.19 -1.96 12.78
CA ALA A 196 15.12 -2.80 13.97
C ALA A 196 14.36 -2.12 15.12
N GLU A 197 14.35 -0.81 15.20
CA GLU A 197 13.62 -0.06 16.22
C GLU A 197 12.12 0.09 15.88
N ALA A 198 11.78 0.37 14.64
CA ALA A 198 10.43 0.76 14.24
C ALA A 198 9.61 -0.38 13.59
N TYR A 199 10.22 -1.15 12.72
CA TYR A 199 9.50 -2.06 11.82
C TYR A 199 9.75 -3.54 12.06
N TYR A 200 10.86 -3.89 12.72
CA TYR A 200 11.28 -5.29 12.86
C TYR A 200 11.37 -5.75 14.30
N ILE A 201 11.10 -7.05 14.44
CA ILE A 201 11.64 -7.88 15.51
C ILE A 201 12.47 -8.98 14.85
N ARG A 202 13.72 -9.13 15.24
CA ARG A 202 14.55 -10.27 14.83
C ARG A 202 14.44 -11.37 15.87
N LYS A 203 13.96 -12.53 15.48
CA LYS A 203 13.85 -13.70 16.36
C LYS A 203 14.23 -14.96 15.60
N ASP A 204 15.17 -15.71 16.14
CA ASP A 204 15.63 -17.00 15.59
C ASP A 204 16.07 -16.92 14.10
N GLY A 205 16.61 -15.76 13.70
CA GLY A 205 17.03 -15.49 12.31
C GLY A 205 15.91 -15.04 11.38
N GLU A 206 14.67 -15.03 11.84
CA GLU A 206 13.52 -14.56 11.07
C GLU A 206 13.22 -13.09 11.34
N THR A 207 12.64 -12.42 10.34
CA THR A 207 12.10 -11.07 10.47
C THR A 207 10.62 -11.16 10.78
N ILE A 208 10.20 -10.52 11.87
CA ILE A 208 8.80 -10.35 12.24
C ILE A 208 8.49 -8.86 12.15
N TYR A 209 7.50 -8.48 11.35
CA TYR A 209 7.12 -7.08 11.21
C TYR A 209 6.38 -6.58 12.44
N ASN A 210 6.78 -5.40 12.91
CA ASN A 210 6.24 -4.76 14.10
C ASN A 210 4.93 -4.00 13.78
N VAL A 211 3.88 -4.72 13.52
CA VAL A 211 2.56 -4.15 13.23
C VAL A 211 1.90 -3.56 14.49
N TYR A 212 2.24 -4.10 15.67
CA TYR A 212 1.70 -3.60 16.93
C TYR A 212 2.01 -2.12 17.16
N ASN A 213 3.25 -1.67 16.94
CA ASN A 213 3.60 -0.27 17.12
C ASN A 213 2.92 0.66 16.11
N LEU A 214 2.56 0.13 14.93
CA LEU A 214 1.87 0.88 13.89
C LEU A 214 0.37 1.03 14.17
N LEU A 215 -0.26 0.03 14.78
CA LEU A 215 -1.71 -0.06 14.89
C LEU A 215 -2.23 -0.11 16.33
N GLY A 216 -1.39 -0.33 17.32
CA GLY A 216 -1.79 -0.49 18.73
C GLY A 216 -2.60 0.68 19.26
N GLY A 217 -2.15 1.89 19.00
CA GLY A 217 -2.83 3.11 19.45
C GLY A 217 -2.94 3.17 20.98
N LYS A 218 -4.01 3.78 21.47
CA LYS A 218 -4.25 3.94 22.92
C LYS A 218 -4.91 2.72 23.59
N ASP A 219 -5.38 1.79 22.80
CA ASP A 219 -6.17 0.62 23.24
C ASP A 219 -5.49 -0.71 22.91
N ASP A 220 -4.20 -0.65 22.59
CA ASP A 220 -3.34 -1.81 22.38
C ASP A 220 -3.88 -2.81 21.35
N TRP A 221 -4.44 -2.32 20.25
CA TRP A 221 -4.93 -3.21 19.20
C TRP A 221 -3.77 -4.01 18.58
N ASP A 222 -3.82 -5.31 18.75
CA ASP A 222 -2.78 -6.26 18.35
C ASP A 222 -3.37 -7.34 17.43
N PRO A 223 -3.56 -7.03 16.15
CA PRO A 223 -4.20 -7.96 15.22
C PRO A 223 -3.38 -9.21 14.92
N LEU A 224 -2.08 -9.19 15.13
CA LEU A 224 -1.17 -10.32 14.88
C LEU A 224 -0.73 -11.04 16.17
N GLY A 225 -1.10 -10.57 17.34
CA GLY A 225 -0.72 -11.16 18.61
C GLY A 225 0.78 -11.05 18.92
N ASN A 226 1.49 -10.06 18.37
CA ASN A 226 2.93 -9.92 18.56
C ASN A 226 3.35 -8.84 19.55
N GLY A 227 2.38 -8.16 20.18
CA GLY A 227 2.63 -7.06 21.11
C GLY A 227 3.41 -7.47 22.35
N GLU A 228 3.20 -8.67 22.90
CA GLU A 228 4.00 -9.16 24.03
C GLU A 228 5.47 -9.34 23.63
N MET A 229 5.73 -9.91 22.47
CA MET A 229 7.08 -10.10 21.94
C MET A 229 7.79 -8.75 21.75
N ILE A 230 7.08 -7.75 21.28
CA ILE A 230 7.58 -6.39 21.07
C ILE A 230 7.94 -5.73 22.40
N ARG A 231 7.08 -5.85 23.39
CA ARG A 231 7.33 -5.34 24.74
C ARG A 231 8.55 -6.01 25.37
N PHE A 232 8.70 -7.32 25.25
CA PHE A 232 9.87 -8.04 25.73
C PHE A 232 11.17 -7.63 25.02
N ALA A 233 11.11 -7.24 23.77
CA ALA A 233 12.28 -6.74 23.05
C ALA A 233 12.73 -5.34 23.51
N GLY A 234 12.04 -4.72 24.48
CA GLY A 234 12.33 -3.37 24.96
C GLY A 234 12.05 -2.27 23.97
N LYS A 235 11.20 -2.56 22.97
CA LYS A 235 10.90 -1.67 21.84
C LYS A 235 9.62 -0.87 22.01
N THR A 236 9.11 -0.78 23.23
CA THR A 236 7.87 -0.03 23.57
C THR A 236 8.04 1.47 23.58
N ASP A 237 9.29 1.95 23.66
CA ASP A 237 9.62 3.38 23.69
C ASP A 237 10.15 3.86 22.32
N ILE A 238 9.64 3.32 21.23
CA ILE A 238 9.94 3.87 19.91
C ILE A 238 9.34 5.27 19.87
N PRO A 239 10.18 6.28 19.58
CA PRO A 239 9.66 7.63 19.48
C PRO A 239 8.54 7.66 18.46
N THR A 240 7.38 8.05 18.87
CA THR A 240 6.19 8.34 18.04
C THR A 240 6.52 9.32 16.89
N GLN A 241 7.70 9.90 16.90
CA GLN A 241 8.25 10.77 15.86
C GLN A 241 8.55 10.09 14.52
N LEU A 242 8.71 8.76 14.50
CA LEU A 242 8.75 8.00 13.23
C LEU A 242 7.36 7.58 12.79
N LEU A 243 6.42 7.59 13.71
CA LEU A 243 5.02 7.30 13.54
C LEU A 243 4.24 8.58 13.82
N LEU A 244 4.32 9.55 12.90
CA LEU A 244 3.29 10.56 12.73
C LEU A 244 2.96 11.44 13.93
N GLU A 245 3.60 12.58 14.05
CA GLU A 245 2.94 13.73 14.65
C GLU A 245 1.71 14.08 13.81
N SER A 246 0.55 13.59 14.24
CA SER A 246 -0.75 14.09 13.83
C SER A 246 -1.18 15.17 14.82
N GLU A 247 -0.96 16.39 14.50
CA GLU A 247 -1.83 17.51 14.87
C GLU A 247 -2.57 18.02 13.65
#